data_d409448ca9135e95d2f7d171be716669
#
_entry.id   d409448ca9135e95d2f7d171be716669
#
_cell.length_a   1.000
_cell.length_b   1.000
_cell.length_c   1.000
_cell.angle_alpha   90.00
_cell.angle_beta   90.00
_cell.angle_gamma   90.00
#
_symmetry.space_group_name_H-M   'P 1'
#
loop_
_entity.id
_entity.type
_entity.pdbx_description
1 polymer ?
#
loop_
_entity_poly.entity_id
_entity_poly.type
_entity_poly.pdbx_seq_one_letter_code
_entity_poly.pdbx_strand_id
1 'polypeptide(L)'
;MKKFIDKSNLATYISGKYKGKIDWENNIGKELYFEYDDISGYIKIIDYKKSKPQGYITLQYQDNIITTVTPNLIHLKIPSLFNKEKQSNKFKYDTGDIITKFNENILVLEQLHITYDKSSARGYKLKCVKCGYEYESREQCISTCPVCGRKASYSEKFVYQMLIRANVNFIPQKEFDWLHNKYYDIYLPNYNAIIEIHGKQHYEPTKLNRNETPEETYKNTKKNDRYKKKMTLQNGISYYVIDTRESSKLFDNTVKELSFIDFSNVSEIECEKFINQEKIAKVCSLWNDEYDIEEIHNTLKFSNQKIQTYLRLGNIYGMCVYDKQLNMHNHKITNPNK
;
A
#
# COMPACT_ATOMS: atom_id res chain seq x y z
N MET A 1 -19.74 18.21 2.16
CA MET A 1 -19.56 19.28 1.15
C MET A 1 -20.80 19.35 0.30
N LYS A 2 -21.63 20.39 0.49
CA LYS A 2 -22.86 20.56 -0.27
C LYS A 2 -22.56 21.46 -1.48
N LYS A 3 -22.77 20.95 -2.69
CA LYS A 3 -22.56 21.70 -3.93
C LYS A 3 -23.82 21.58 -4.77
N PHE A 4 -24.44 22.70 -5.05
CA PHE A 4 -25.65 22.80 -5.86
C PHE A 4 -25.53 23.98 -6.82
N ILE A 5 -25.98 23.82 -8.06
CA ILE A 5 -26.17 24.91 -9.02
C ILE A 5 -27.52 24.74 -9.73
N ASP A 6 -28.33 25.79 -9.69
CA ASP A 6 -29.62 25.80 -10.38
C ASP A 6 -29.38 26.03 -11.88
N LYS A 7 -29.83 25.07 -12.68
CA LYS A 7 -29.72 25.08 -14.15
C LYS A 7 -31.05 25.28 -14.83
N SER A 8 -32.12 25.49 -14.06
CA SER A 8 -33.50 25.58 -14.60
C SER A 8 -33.69 26.71 -15.63
N ASN A 9 -32.93 27.80 -15.46
CA ASN A 9 -32.99 28.98 -16.31
C ASN A 9 -32.05 28.93 -17.53
N LEU A 10 -31.28 27.84 -17.70
CA LEU A 10 -30.38 27.73 -18.83
C LEU A 10 -31.11 27.40 -20.12
N ALA A 11 -30.86 28.21 -21.15
CA ALA A 11 -31.32 27.92 -22.50
C ALA A 11 -30.64 26.66 -23.05
N THR A 12 -31.41 25.83 -23.74
CA THR A 12 -30.91 24.61 -24.40
C THR A 12 -31.25 24.67 -25.89
N TYR A 13 -30.50 23.98 -26.71
CA TYR A 13 -30.80 23.85 -28.13
C TYR A 13 -32.16 23.15 -28.31
N ILE A 14 -33.07 23.78 -29.06
CA ILE A 14 -34.45 23.33 -29.29
C ILE A 14 -34.50 22.25 -30.38
N SER A 15 -33.55 22.27 -31.33
CA SER A 15 -33.52 21.38 -32.49
C SER A 15 -32.12 21.02 -32.93
N GLY A 16 -31.99 20.10 -33.88
CA GLY A 16 -30.73 19.70 -34.49
C GLY A 16 -29.91 18.71 -33.64
N LYS A 17 -28.66 18.50 -34.04
CA LYS A 17 -27.70 17.54 -33.42
C LYS A 17 -27.44 17.77 -31.92
N TYR A 18 -27.67 18.97 -31.44
CA TYR A 18 -27.41 19.38 -30.07
C TYR A 18 -28.68 19.57 -29.22
N LYS A 19 -29.86 19.14 -29.73
CA LYS A 19 -31.12 19.24 -28.98
C LYS A 19 -31.00 18.75 -27.55
N GLY A 20 -31.45 19.57 -26.59
CA GLY A 20 -31.41 19.30 -25.15
C GLY A 20 -30.07 19.57 -24.46
N LYS A 21 -29.00 19.91 -25.20
CA LYS A 21 -27.75 20.38 -24.60
C LYS A 21 -27.83 21.89 -24.30
N ILE A 22 -27.08 22.35 -23.29
CA ILE A 22 -27.02 23.75 -22.93
C ILE A 22 -26.42 24.57 -24.08
N ASP A 23 -27.14 25.61 -24.46
CA ASP A 23 -26.71 26.61 -25.45
C ASP A 23 -25.98 27.76 -24.76
N TRP A 24 -24.69 27.62 -24.59
CA TRP A 24 -23.87 28.54 -23.81
C TRP A 24 -23.84 29.95 -24.38
N GLU A 25 -23.93 30.10 -25.68
CA GLU A 25 -23.95 31.42 -26.37
C GLU A 25 -25.20 32.19 -25.97
N ASN A 26 -26.36 31.52 -25.92
CA ASN A 26 -27.63 32.12 -25.51
C ASN A 26 -27.83 32.22 -23.98
N ASN A 27 -26.84 31.85 -23.24
CA ASN A 27 -26.84 31.99 -21.77
C ASN A 27 -25.90 33.10 -21.26
N ILE A 28 -25.20 33.81 -22.13
CA ILE A 28 -24.39 34.99 -21.76
C ILE A 28 -25.29 36.05 -21.13
N GLY A 29 -24.85 36.62 -20.03
CA GLY A 29 -25.58 37.61 -19.23
C GLY A 29 -26.49 37.03 -18.14
N LYS A 30 -26.77 35.70 -18.18
CA LYS A 30 -27.63 35.07 -17.18
C LYS A 30 -26.88 34.85 -15.85
N GLU A 31 -27.67 34.84 -14.78
CA GLU A 31 -27.25 34.54 -13.43
C GLU A 31 -27.80 33.18 -12.99
N LEU A 32 -26.94 32.37 -12.36
CA LEU A 32 -27.26 31.03 -11.87
C LEU A 32 -27.12 31.01 -10.37
N TYR A 33 -28.19 30.63 -9.67
CA TYR A 33 -28.10 30.41 -8.23
C TYR A 33 -27.22 29.21 -7.93
N PHE A 34 -26.37 29.33 -6.89
CA PHE A 34 -25.51 28.27 -6.42
C PHE A 34 -25.46 28.20 -4.90
N GLU A 35 -25.15 27.01 -4.40
CA GLU A 35 -24.71 26.73 -3.02
C GLU A 35 -23.36 26.00 -3.09
N TYR A 36 -22.35 26.51 -2.38
CA TYR A 36 -21.00 25.94 -2.32
C TYR A 36 -20.48 25.99 -0.90
N ASP A 37 -20.63 24.88 -0.16
CA ASP A 37 -20.35 24.76 1.28
C ASP A 37 -21.15 25.79 2.12
N ASP A 38 -20.47 26.83 2.59
CA ASP A 38 -20.99 27.95 3.42
C ASP A 38 -21.34 29.21 2.62
N ILE A 39 -21.17 29.14 1.28
CA ILE A 39 -21.42 30.29 0.38
C ILE A 39 -22.60 29.97 -0.51
N SER A 40 -23.47 30.93 -0.67
CA SER A 40 -24.56 30.90 -1.66
C SER A 40 -24.72 32.25 -2.33
N GLY A 41 -25.32 32.26 -3.52
CA GLY A 41 -25.52 33.47 -4.30
C GLY A 41 -25.74 33.20 -5.78
N TYR A 42 -25.39 34.19 -6.60
CA TYR A 42 -25.60 34.13 -8.04
C TYR A 42 -24.27 34.27 -8.78
N ILE A 43 -23.97 33.35 -9.70
CA ILE A 43 -22.84 33.41 -10.64
C ILE A 43 -23.35 33.95 -11.95
N LYS A 44 -22.76 35.04 -12.45
CA LYS A 44 -23.09 35.62 -13.76
C LYS A 44 -22.21 35.03 -14.86
N ILE A 45 -22.79 34.65 -15.97
CA ILE A 45 -22.09 34.23 -17.19
C ILE A 45 -21.74 35.50 -17.97
N ILE A 46 -20.44 35.82 -18.07
CA ILE A 46 -19.95 37.04 -18.76
C ILE A 46 -19.71 36.78 -20.23
N ASP A 47 -19.09 35.64 -20.56
CA ASP A 47 -18.69 35.33 -21.93
C ASP A 47 -18.61 33.80 -22.15
N TYR A 48 -18.71 33.40 -23.40
CA TYR A 48 -18.49 32.02 -23.82
C TYR A 48 -17.73 31.96 -25.12
N LYS A 49 -16.66 31.17 -25.14
CA LYS A 49 -15.87 30.89 -26.34
C LYS A 49 -15.92 29.41 -26.68
N LYS A 50 -16.50 29.10 -27.85
CA LYS A 50 -16.56 27.73 -28.36
C LYS A 50 -15.15 27.24 -28.71
N SER A 51 -14.80 26.06 -28.23
CA SER A 51 -13.50 25.41 -28.50
C SER A 51 -13.65 23.89 -28.46
N LYS A 52 -12.73 23.15 -29.06
CA LYS A 52 -12.65 21.69 -28.96
C LYS A 52 -11.50 21.30 -28.04
N PRO A 53 -11.65 20.28 -27.19
CA PRO A 53 -12.81 19.42 -26.99
C PRO A 53 -13.93 20.03 -26.12
N GLN A 54 -13.68 21.14 -25.43
CA GLN A 54 -14.62 21.78 -24.48
C GLN A 54 -14.65 23.29 -24.69
N GLY A 55 -15.83 23.95 -24.52
CA GLY A 55 -15.93 25.40 -24.55
C GLY A 55 -15.38 26.06 -23.27
N TYR A 56 -14.89 27.28 -23.42
CA TYR A 56 -14.47 28.14 -22.29
C TYR A 56 -15.59 29.09 -21.92
N ILE A 57 -15.80 29.31 -20.63
CA ILE A 57 -16.82 30.21 -20.08
C ILE A 57 -16.17 31.17 -19.09
N THR A 58 -16.52 32.44 -19.18
CA THR A 58 -16.08 33.47 -18.24
C THR A 58 -17.21 33.73 -17.25
N LEU A 59 -16.91 33.64 -15.98
CA LEU A 59 -17.84 33.71 -14.88
C LEU A 59 -17.45 34.84 -13.94
N GLN A 60 -18.47 35.49 -13.36
CA GLN A 60 -18.30 36.53 -12.33
C GLN A 60 -19.09 36.15 -11.09
N TYR A 61 -18.50 36.32 -9.93
CA TYR A 61 -19.13 36.32 -8.62
C TYR A 61 -18.53 37.44 -7.78
N GLN A 62 -19.37 38.40 -7.39
CA GLN A 62 -18.91 39.63 -6.77
C GLN A 62 -17.85 40.32 -7.65
N ASP A 63 -16.69 40.68 -7.09
CA ASP A 63 -15.57 41.30 -7.83
C ASP A 63 -14.65 40.31 -8.56
N ASN A 64 -14.88 39.00 -8.36
CA ASN A 64 -14.02 37.98 -8.95
C ASN A 64 -14.53 37.54 -10.32
N ILE A 65 -13.61 37.52 -11.28
CA ILE A 65 -13.87 37.02 -12.64
C ILE A 65 -12.86 35.92 -12.95
N ILE A 66 -13.35 34.77 -13.43
CA ILE A 66 -12.51 33.67 -13.90
C ILE A 66 -12.97 33.17 -15.25
N THR A 67 -12.03 32.67 -16.05
CA THR A 67 -12.34 31.89 -17.26
C THR A 67 -12.00 30.41 -17.00
N THR A 68 -12.96 29.53 -17.28
CA THR A 68 -12.82 28.09 -17.05
C THR A 68 -13.53 27.30 -18.15
N VAL A 69 -13.47 25.97 -18.12
CA VAL A 69 -14.22 25.11 -19.05
C VAL A 69 -15.63 24.87 -18.52
N THR A 70 -16.60 24.72 -19.43
CA THR A 70 -18.02 24.58 -19.08
C THR A 70 -18.35 23.46 -18.09
N PRO A 71 -17.68 22.26 -18.09
CA PRO A 71 -17.93 21.25 -17.07
C PRO A 71 -17.57 21.70 -15.66
N ASN A 72 -16.60 22.59 -15.49
CA ASN A 72 -16.21 23.09 -14.16
C ASN A 72 -17.32 23.93 -13.52
N LEU A 73 -18.07 24.73 -14.31
CA LEU A 73 -19.27 25.42 -13.82
C LEU A 73 -20.34 24.42 -13.42
N ILE A 74 -20.67 23.45 -14.28
CA ILE A 74 -21.74 22.47 -14.06
C ILE A 74 -21.52 21.65 -12.79
N HIS A 75 -20.26 21.35 -12.47
CA HIS A 75 -19.88 20.56 -11.30
C HIS A 75 -19.34 21.41 -10.14
N LEU A 76 -19.44 22.75 -10.22
CA LEU A 76 -18.90 23.70 -9.25
C LEU A 76 -17.43 23.42 -8.86
N LYS A 77 -16.61 23.07 -9.86
CA LYS A 77 -15.15 22.92 -9.71
C LYS A 77 -14.42 24.24 -9.94
N ILE A 78 -14.89 25.31 -9.28
CA ILE A 78 -14.46 26.69 -9.48
C ILE A 78 -14.15 27.42 -8.14
N PRO A 79 -13.36 26.81 -7.23
CA PRO A 79 -13.08 27.39 -5.90
C PRO A 79 -12.42 28.78 -5.97
N SER A 80 -11.61 29.03 -7.01
CA SER A 80 -10.97 30.33 -7.23
C SER A 80 -11.96 31.49 -7.49
N LEU A 81 -13.17 31.19 -7.97
CA LEU A 81 -14.23 32.19 -8.14
C LEU A 81 -14.74 32.70 -6.77
N PHE A 82 -14.63 31.87 -5.74
CA PHE A 82 -15.09 32.15 -4.38
C PHE A 82 -13.95 32.58 -3.44
N ASN A 83 -12.78 32.93 -3.96
CA ASN A 83 -11.57 33.20 -3.17
C ASN A 83 -11.15 32.02 -2.25
N LYS A 84 -11.65 30.82 -2.54
CA LYS A 84 -11.23 29.61 -1.84
C LYS A 84 -10.03 29.00 -2.59
N GLU A 85 -8.99 28.69 -1.87
CA GLU A 85 -7.88 27.92 -2.44
C GLU A 85 -8.41 26.59 -3.03
N LYS A 86 -7.87 26.21 -4.19
CA LYS A 86 -8.18 24.88 -4.72
C LYS A 86 -7.81 23.85 -3.67
N GLN A 87 -8.77 23.07 -3.17
CA GLN A 87 -8.52 21.96 -2.25
C GLN A 87 -7.45 20.98 -2.78
N SER A 88 -7.23 20.99 -4.11
CA SER A 88 -6.17 20.24 -4.76
C SER A 88 -4.76 20.66 -4.33
N ASN A 89 -4.56 21.83 -3.72
CA ASN A 89 -3.24 22.31 -3.32
C ASN A 89 -2.92 22.06 -1.83
N LYS A 90 -3.89 21.61 -1.02
CA LYS A 90 -3.64 21.26 0.38
C LYS A 90 -3.29 19.80 0.52
N PHE A 91 -2.31 19.51 1.36
CA PHE A 91 -2.02 18.14 1.78
C PHE A 91 -3.21 17.58 2.57
N LYS A 92 -3.47 16.28 2.43
CA LYS A 92 -4.58 15.61 3.12
C LYS A 92 -4.27 15.36 4.59
N TYR A 93 -3.00 15.22 4.92
CA TYR A 93 -2.51 14.92 6.26
C TYR A 93 -1.44 15.91 6.67
N ASP A 94 -1.40 16.25 7.95
CA ASP A 94 -0.37 17.11 8.53
C ASP A 94 0.76 16.27 9.15
N THR A 95 1.92 16.89 9.34
CA THR A 95 3.04 16.29 10.06
C THR A 95 2.60 15.97 11.50
N GLY A 96 2.86 14.72 11.92
CA GLY A 96 2.41 14.19 13.20
C GLY A 96 1.12 13.36 13.12
N ASP A 97 0.36 13.44 12.02
CA ASP A 97 -0.84 12.63 11.86
C ASP A 97 -0.53 11.14 11.80
N ILE A 98 -1.46 10.34 12.33
CA ILE A 98 -1.42 8.88 12.20
C ILE A 98 -2.48 8.44 11.19
N ILE A 99 -2.02 7.87 10.09
CA ILE A 99 -2.87 7.29 9.05
C ILE A 99 -3.10 5.81 9.40
N THR A 100 -4.33 5.44 9.71
CA THR A 100 -4.70 4.03 9.90
C THR A 100 -5.24 3.44 8.62
N LYS A 101 -4.56 2.42 8.09
CA LYS A 101 -5.00 1.64 6.92
C LYS A 101 -4.79 0.16 7.16
N PHE A 102 -5.83 -0.66 6.93
CA PHE A 102 -5.78 -2.11 7.06
C PHE A 102 -5.22 -2.60 8.41
N ASN A 103 -5.60 -1.93 9.50
CA ASN A 103 -5.11 -2.14 10.87
C ASN A 103 -3.61 -1.84 11.05
N GLU A 104 -3.01 -1.07 10.17
CA GLU A 104 -1.64 -0.58 10.29
C GLU A 104 -1.65 0.93 10.55
N ASN A 105 -0.84 1.38 11.49
CA ASN A 105 -0.66 2.77 11.84
C ASN A 105 0.64 3.30 11.22
N ILE A 106 0.50 4.38 10.48
CA ILE A 106 1.59 5.04 9.74
C ILE A 106 1.64 6.49 10.18
N LEU A 107 2.76 6.91 10.75
CA LEU A 107 3.00 8.28 11.18
C LEU A 107 3.50 9.13 10.00
N VAL A 108 2.91 10.29 9.80
CA VAL A 108 3.38 11.30 8.85
C VAL A 108 4.55 12.07 9.47
N LEU A 109 5.74 11.95 8.90
CA LEU A 109 6.94 12.65 9.36
C LEU A 109 7.10 14.00 8.69
N GLU A 110 6.80 14.09 7.39
CA GLU A 110 7.03 15.28 6.59
C GLU A 110 6.10 15.28 5.35
N GLN A 111 5.67 16.48 4.94
CA GLN A 111 4.98 16.72 3.68
C GLN A 111 6.01 16.98 2.58
N LEU A 112 5.91 16.25 1.46
CA LEU A 112 6.88 16.30 0.36
C LEU A 112 6.21 16.57 -0.98
N HIS A 113 6.96 17.14 -1.92
CA HIS A 113 6.63 17.13 -3.33
C HIS A 113 7.55 16.13 -4.04
N ILE A 114 6.98 14.99 -4.43
CA ILE A 114 7.73 13.91 -5.09
C ILE A 114 7.69 14.14 -6.58
N THR A 115 8.86 14.38 -7.19
CA THR A 115 9.02 14.59 -8.63
C THR A 115 9.18 13.24 -9.33
N TYR A 116 8.45 13.03 -10.41
CA TYR A 116 8.55 11.86 -11.26
C TYR A 116 8.47 12.31 -12.71
N ASP A 117 9.53 12.09 -13.49
CA ASP A 117 9.71 12.63 -14.84
C ASP A 117 9.44 14.15 -14.88
N LYS A 118 8.37 14.54 -15.57
CA LYS A 118 7.98 15.95 -15.75
C LYS A 118 6.85 16.40 -14.83
N SER A 119 6.42 15.55 -13.89
CA SER A 119 5.29 15.83 -12.99
C SER A 119 5.72 15.83 -11.53
N SER A 120 5.19 16.74 -10.74
CA SER A 120 5.33 16.76 -9.29
C SER A 120 3.99 16.39 -8.64
N ALA A 121 4.02 15.52 -7.65
CA ALA A 121 2.85 15.12 -6.89
C ALA A 121 3.10 15.29 -5.39
N ARG A 122 2.04 15.59 -4.65
CA ARG A 122 2.12 15.58 -3.19
C ARG A 122 2.42 14.18 -2.68
N GLY A 123 3.26 14.11 -1.69
CA GLY A 123 3.64 12.90 -1.01
C GLY A 123 4.05 13.18 0.43
N TYR A 124 4.51 12.15 1.08
CA TYR A 124 4.90 12.22 2.47
C TYR A 124 6.10 11.34 2.73
N LYS A 125 6.95 11.78 3.64
CA LYS A 125 7.84 10.90 4.38
C LYS A 125 7.03 10.27 5.51
N LEU A 126 7.00 8.96 5.55
CA LEU A 126 6.15 8.15 6.42
C LEU A 126 6.99 7.22 7.28
N LYS A 127 6.49 6.91 8.48
CA LYS A 127 7.09 5.92 9.39
C LYS A 127 6.04 4.91 9.82
N CYS A 128 6.33 3.64 9.62
CA CYS A 128 5.49 2.58 10.17
C CYS A 128 5.63 2.51 11.69
N VAL A 129 4.53 2.67 12.42
CA VAL A 129 4.55 2.62 13.90
C VAL A 129 4.96 1.23 14.41
N LYS A 130 4.63 0.15 13.68
CA LYS A 130 4.93 -1.22 14.07
C LYS A 130 6.41 -1.61 13.93
N CYS A 131 7.05 -1.31 12.79
CA CYS A 131 8.42 -1.75 12.50
C CYS A 131 9.44 -0.62 12.48
N GLY A 132 9.02 0.64 12.60
CA GLY A 132 9.89 1.81 12.58
C GLY A 132 10.43 2.18 11.19
N TYR A 133 10.12 1.40 10.13
CA TYR A 133 10.64 1.65 8.78
C TYR A 133 10.10 2.97 8.23
N GLU A 134 11.02 3.79 7.71
CA GLU A 134 10.72 5.08 7.09
C GLU A 134 10.77 4.95 5.57
N TYR A 135 9.79 5.54 4.89
CA TYR A 135 9.66 5.48 3.44
C TYR A 135 8.89 6.69 2.90
N GLU A 136 9.06 6.96 1.62
CA GLU A 136 8.30 7.99 0.93
C GLU A 136 7.16 7.38 0.12
N SER A 137 6.03 8.08 0.06
CA SER A 137 4.89 7.67 -0.76
C SER A 137 4.11 8.88 -1.25
N ARG A 138 3.64 8.81 -2.50
CA ARG A 138 2.67 9.80 -2.99
C ARG A 138 1.37 9.68 -2.18
N GLU A 139 0.70 10.79 -1.95
CA GLU A 139 -0.54 10.89 -1.18
C GLU A 139 -1.60 9.87 -1.62
N GLN A 140 -1.80 9.71 -2.93
CA GLN A 140 -2.76 8.76 -3.50
C GLN A 140 -2.29 7.30 -3.46
N CYS A 141 -1.00 7.06 -3.26
CA CYS A 141 -0.39 5.73 -3.25
C CYS A 141 -0.14 5.20 -1.84
N ILE A 142 -0.45 5.98 -0.78
CA ILE A 142 -0.29 5.52 0.60
C ILE A 142 -1.11 4.23 0.79
N SER A 143 -0.41 3.17 1.15
CA SER A 143 -0.99 1.84 1.39
C SER A 143 -0.45 1.28 2.71
N THR A 144 -0.24 -0.03 2.78
CA THR A 144 0.39 -0.69 3.93
C THR A 144 1.91 -0.49 3.92
N CYS A 145 2.56 -0.67 5.07
CA CYS A 145 4.01 -0.62 5.17
C CYS A 145 4.67 -1.58 4.16
N PRO A 146 5.67 -1.15 3.39
CA PRO A 146 6.34 -2.01 2.42
C PRO A 146 7.12 -3.16 3.07
N VAL A 147 7.52 -3.02 4.34
CA VAL A 147 8.34 -3.99 5.07
C VAL A 147 7.51 -5.00 5.86
N CYS A 148 6.59 -4.54 6.70
CA CYS A 148 5.81 -5.45 7.58
C CYS A 148 4.34 -5.58 7.20
N GLY A 149 3.89 -4.82 6.20
CA GLY A 149 2.52 -4.78 5.76
C GLY A 149 2.05 -6.06 5.04
N ARG A 150 0.75 -6.14 4.81
CA ARG A 150 0.11 -7.35 4.26
C ARG A 150 0.57 -7.77 2.85
N LYS A 151 1.19 -6.87 2.08
CA LYS A 151 1.66 -7.14 0.72
C LYS A 151 2.96 -7.94 0.68
N ALA A 152 3.82 -7.77 1.68
CA ALA A 152 5.06 -8.52 1.77
C ALA A 152 4.78 -9.97 2.21
N SER A 153 5.41 -10.92 1.55
CA SER A 153 5.35 -12.34 1.90
C SER A 153 6.01 -12.62 3.26
N TYR A 154 5.80 -13.81 3.79
CA TYR A 154 6.47 -14.23 5.02
C TYR A 154 8.00 -14.16 4.90
N SER A 155 8.54 -14.70 3.81
CA SER A 155 10.00 -14.74 3.58
C SER A 155 10.60 -13.35 3.44
N GLU A 156 9.92 -12.45 2.70
CA GLU A 156 10.36 -11.04 2.60
C GLU A 156 10.38 -10.38 3.97
N LYS A 157 9.29 -10.49 4.75
CA LYS A 157 9.23 -9.94 6.11
C LYS A 157 10.33 -10.45 7.01
N PHE A 158 10.65 -11.73 6.87
CA PHE A 158 11.70 -12.36 7.66
C PHE A 158 13.08 -11.77 7.34
N VAL A 159 13.44 -11.71 6.06
CA VAL A 159 14.70 -11.10 5.61
C VAL A 159 14.76 -9.61 5.97
N TYR A 160 13.66 -8.87 5.82
CA TYR A 160 13.60 -7.47 6.26
C TYR A 160 13.87 -7.32 7.75
N GLN A 161 13.31 -8.21 8.59
CA GLN A 161 13.58 -8.17 10.04
C GLN A 161 15.03 -8.51 10.36
N MET A 162 15.65 -9.44 9.66
CA MET A 162 17.08 -9.72 9.80
C MET A 162 17.92 -8.48 9.47
N LEU A 163 17.63 -7.80 8.35
CA LEU A 163 18.36 -6.59 7.93
C LEU A 163 18.16 -5.42 8.91
N ILE A 164 16.92 -5.21 9.41
CA ILE A 164 16.64 -4.18 10.43
C ILE A 164 17.46 -4.43 11.70
N ARG A 165 17.50 -5.67 12.18
CA ARG A 165 18.23 -6.05 13.40
C ARG A 165 19.73 -6.02 13.23
N ALA A 166 20.22 -6.27 12.02
CA ALA A 166 21.63 -6.10 11.64
C ALA A 166 21.99 -4.62 11.37
N ASN A 167 21.04 -3.67 11.55
CA ASN A 167 21.23 -2.25 11.26
C ASN A 167 21.70 -1.96 9.82
N VAL A 168 21.21 -2.75 8.88
CA VAL A 168 21.52 -2.61 7.44
C VAL A 168 20.49 -1.72 6.77
N ASN A 169 20.95 -0.67 6.07
CA ASN A 169 20.08 0.15 5.25
C ASN A 169 19.67 -0.62 3.98
N PHE A 170 18.37 -0.68 3.68
CA PHE A 170 17.84 -1.36 2.51
C PHE A 170 16.61 -0.65 1.95
N ILE A 171 16.34 -0.88 0.68
CA ILE A 171 15.16 -0.37 -0.01
C ILE A 171 14.36 -1.57 -0.53
N PRO A 172 13.16 -1.84 0.02
CA PRO A 172 12.30 -2.91 -0.47
C PRO A 172 11.67 -2.53 -1.81
N GLN A 173 11.40 -3.52 -2.66
CA GLN A 173 10.68 -3.38 -3.93
C GLN A 173 11.28 -2.27 -4.81
N LYS A 174 12.63 -2.25 -4.94
CA LYS A 174 13.35 -1.20 -5.66
C LYS A 174 13.15 -1.32 -7.17
N GLU A 175 12.66 -0.25 -7.76
CA GLU A 175 12.67 -0.04 -9.22
C GLU A 175 13.93 0.73 -9.63
N PHE A 176 14.41 0.42 -10.84
CA PHE A 176 15.47 1.18 -11.51
C PHE A 176 14.99 1.54 -12.91
N ASP A 177 15.36 2.71 -13.41
CA ASP A 177 14.92 3.23 -14.72
C ASP A 177 15.22 2.27 -15.87
N TRP A 178 16.35 1.56 -15.78
CA TRP A 178 16.77 0.56 -16.78
C TRP A 178 16.03 -0.78 -16.68
N LEU A 179 15.17 -1.01 -15.68
CA LEU A 179 14.50 -2.30 -15.46
C LEU A 179 13.08 -2.40 -16.08
N HIS A 180 12.52 -1.30 -16.61
CA HIS A 180 11.24 -1.26 -17.32
C HIS A 180 10.08 -2.00 -16.63
N ASN A 181 9.40 -1.32 -15.71
CA ASN A 181 8.21 -1.80 -14.98
C ASN A 181 8.41 -3.09 -14.17
N LYS A 182 9.64 -3.34 -13.71
CA LYS A 182 9.96 -4.44 -12.79
C LYS A 182 10.65 -3.88 -11.57
N TYR A 183 10.61 -4.65 -10.49
CA TYR A 183 11.28 -4.31 -9.23
C TYR A 183 12.09 -5.49 -8.72
N TYR A 184 13.06 -5.20 -7.89
CA TYR A 184 13.82 -6.18 -7.11
C TYR A 184 13.28 -6.20 -5.69
N ASP A 185 13.29 -7.37 -5.05
CA ASP A 185 12.74 -7.53 -3.70
C ASP A 185 13.47 -6.64 -2.70
N ILE A 186 14.80 -6.54 -2.80
CA ILE A 186 15.62 -5.71 -1.90
C ILE A 186 16.81 -5.12 -2.66
N TYR A 187 17.10 -3.84 -2.40
CA TYR A 187 18.35 -3.20 -2.77
C TYR A 187 19.09 -2.74 -1.53
N LEU A 188 20.38 -3.04 -1.44
CA LEU A 188 21.30 -2.63 -0.37
C LEU A 188 22.21 -1.51 -0.90
N PRO A 189 21.90 -0.21 -0.66
CA PRO A 189 22.68 0.89 -1.21
C PRO A 189 24.15 0.88 -0.80
N ASN A 190 24.43 0.60 0.47
CA ASN A 190 25.78 0.61 1.03
C ASN A 190 26.69 -0.51 0.50
N TYR A 191 26.09 -1.57 -0.05
CA TYR A 191 26.80 -2.72 -0.60
C TYR A 191 26.73 -2.79 -2.11
N ASN A 192 26.00 -1.87 -2.74
CA ASN A 192 25.66 -1.91 -4.17
C ASN A 192 25.19 -3.31 -4.58
N ALA A 193 24.21 -3.85 -3.87
CA ALA A 193 23.77 -5.23 -4.01
C ALA A 193 22.26 -5.34 -4.10
N ILE A 194 21.79 -6.27 -4.94
CA ILE A 194 20.38 -6.67 -5.08
C ILE A 194 20.21 -8.06 -4.50
N ILE A 195 19.10 -8.25 -3.80
CA ILE A 195 18.67 -9.53 -3.26
C ILE A 195 17.29 -9.86 -3.83
N GLU A 196 17.14 -11.08 -4.34
CA GLU A 196 15.87 -11.69 -4.74
C GLU A 196 15.53 -12.84 -3.80
N ILE A 197 14.28 -12.94 -3.42
CA ILE A 197 13.76 -13.93 -2.46
C ILE A 197 12.96 -14.96 -3.24
N HIS A 198 13.58 -16.12 -3.52
CA HIS A 198 13.04 -17.14 -4.41
C HIS A 198 12.30 -18.24 -3.66
N GLY A 199 10.97 -18.23 -3.76
CA GLY A 199 10.10 -19.32 -3.33
C GLY A 199 10.03 -20.47 -4.36
N LYS A 200 9.17 -21.47 -4.12
CA LYS A 200 8.99 -22.66 -4.97
C LYS A 200 8.78 -22.34 -6.45
N GLN A 201 8.03 -21.29 -6.76
CA GLN A 201 7.70 -20.88 -8.12
C GLN A 201 8.91 -20.54 -8.99
N HIS A 202 10.07 -20.28 -8.39
CA HIS A 202 11.31 -20.03 -9.12
C HIS A 202 12.06 -21.32 -9.48
N TYR A 203 11.66 -22.47 -8.94
CA TYR A 203 12.37 -23.74 -9.12
C TYR A 203 11.51 -24.83 -9.75
N GLU A 204 10.19 -24.79 -9.55
CA GLU A 204 9.26 -25.82 -10.04
C GLU A 204 7.96 -25.20 -10.57
N PRO A 205 7.26 -25.85 -11.50
CA PRO A 205 5.95 -25.39 -11.97
C PRO A 205 4.94 -25.28 -10.81
N THR A 206 4.35 -24.08 -10.66
CA THR A 206 3.38 -23.79 -9.61
C THR A 206 2.21 -23.00 -10.17
N LYS A 207 0.98 -23.30 -9.78
CA LYS A 207 -0.21 -22.57 -10.22
C LYS A 207 -0.34 -21.26 -9.44
N LEU A 208 0.17 -20.18 -9.98
CA LEU A 208 0.08 -18.83 -9.41
C LEU A 208 -1.03 -18.00 -10.05
N ASN A 209 -1.22 -18.16 -11.36
CA ASN A 209 -2.21 -17.41 -12.13
C ASN A 209 -3.35 -18.30 -12.58
N ARG A 210 -4.59 -17.81 -12.60
CA ARG A 210 -5.76 -18.56 -13.07
C ARG A 210 -5.76 -18.77 -14.58
N ASN A 211 -5.09 -17.87 -15.31
CA ASN A 211 -5.12 -17.81 -16.77
C ASN A 211 -3.88 -18.46 -17.43
N GLU A 212 -2.93 -18.99 -16.65
CA GLU A 212 -1.71 -19.63 -17.15
C GLU A 212 -1.59 -21.04 -16.59
N THR A 213 -0.97 -21.92 -17.37
CA THR A 213 -0.56 -23.25 -16.86
C THR A 213 0.63 -23.10 -15.90
N PRO A 214 0.84 -24.06 -14.98
CA PRO A 214 2.02 -24.06 -14.13
C PRO A 214 3.34 -23.97 -14.89
N GLU A 215 3.42 -24.65 -16.05
CA GLU A 215 4.60 -24.71 -16.94
C GLU A 215 4.86 -23.35 -17.60
N GLU A 216 3.82 -22.67 -18.08
CA GLU A 216 3.92 -21.32 -18.66
C GLU A 216 4.37 -20.33 -17.60
N THR A 217 3.75 -20.36 -16.42
CA THR A 217 4.13 -19.51 -15.28
C THR A 217 5.59 -19.71 -14.91
N TYR A 218 6.05 -20.97 -14.81
CA TYR A 218 7.45 -21.31 -14.51
C TYR A 218 8.41 -20.79 -15.59
N LYS A 219 8.09 -21.00 -16.87
CA LYS A 219 8.90 -20.51 -17.99
C LYS A 219 9.04 -18.98 -17.99
N ASN A 220 7.92 -18.26 -17.70
CA ASN A 220 7.91 -16.82 -17.61
C ASN A 220 8.73 -16.33 -16.40
N THR A 221 8.61 -16.97 -15.24
CA THR A 221 9.39 -16.68 -14.04
C THR A 221 10.89 -16.82 -14.34
N LYS A 222 11.32 -17.95 -14.90
CA LYS A 222 12.72 -18.18 -15.28
C LYS A 222 13.26 -17.16 -16.28
N LYS A 223 12.44 -16.74 -17.25
CA LYS A 223 12.81 -15.68 -18.21
C LYS A 223 13.02 -14.35 -17.51
N ASN A 224 12.13 -14.01 -16.58
CA ASN A 224 12.24 -12.78 -15.78
C ASN A 224 13.47 -12.79 -14.87
N ASP A 225 13.73 -13.90 -14.18
CA ASP A 225 14.91 -14.04 -13.30
C ASP A 225 16.22 -13.86 -14.08
N ARG A 226 16.33 -14.51 -15.23
CA ARG A 226 17.49 -14.35 -16.11
C ARG A 226 17.67 -12.90 -16.60
N TYR A 227 16.57 -12.27 -16.98
CA TYR A 227 16.58 -10.86 -17.41
C TYR A 227 17.02 -9.95 -16.29
N LYS A 228 16.41 -10.04 -15.09
CA LYS A 228 16.77 -9.27 -13.91
C LYS A 228 18.25 -9.43 -13.56
N LYS A 229 18.72 -10.67 -13.45
CA LYS A 229 20.13 -10.97 -13.17
C LYS A 229 21.07 -10.36 -14.20
N LYS A 230 20.77 -10.53 -15.50
CA LYS A 230 21.58 -9.95 -16.59
C LYS A 230 21.67 -8.44 -16.47
N MET A 231 20.54 -7.76 -16.30
CA MET A 231 20.48 -6.30 -16.18
C MET A 231 21.22 -5.79 -14.95
N THR A 232 21.11 -6.46 -13.81
CA THR A 232 21.86 -6.15 -12.59
C THR A 232 23.36 -6.17 -12.82
N LEU A 233 23.86 -7.27 -13.36
CA LEU A 233 25.31 -7.45 -13.62
C LEU A 233 25.84 -6.47 -14.65
N GLN A 234 25.07 -6.15 -15.70
CA GLN A 234 25.45 -5.15 -16.71
C GLN A 234 25.57 -3.73 -16.13
N ASN A 235 24.87 -3.44 -15.05
CA ASN A 235 24.93 -2.16 -14.33
C ASN A 235 25.96 -2.17 -13.17
N GLY A 236 26.80 -3.22 -13.07
CA GLY A 236 27.87 -3.30 -12.06
C GLY A 236 27.35 -3.49 -10.63
N ILE A 237 26.14 -4.04 -10.47
CA ILE A 237 25.52 -4.30 -9.18
C ILE A 237 25.62 -5.79 -8.85
N SER A 238 25.94 -6.12 -7.61
CA SER A 238 25.98 -7.52 -7.15
C SER A 238 24.57 -8.11 -7.06
N TYR A 239 24.42 -9.40 -7.35
CA TYR A 239 23.11 -10.07 -7.38
C TYR A 239 23.12 -11.34 -6.54
N TYR A 240 22.28 -11.39 -5.52
CA TYR A 240 22.14 -12.49 -4.58
C TYR A 240 20.72 -13.06 -4.63
N VAL A 241 20.61 -14.38 -4.36
CA VAL A 241 19.33 -15.07 -4.34
C VAL A 241 19.20 -15.87 -3.05
N ILE A 242 18.20 -15.55 -2.25
CA ILE A 242 17.87 -16.32 -1.05
C ILE A 242 16.83 -17.38 -1.42
N ASP A 243 17.19 -18.64 -1.29
CA ASP A 243 16.26 -19.76 -1.48
C ASP A 243 15.38 -19.95 -0.25
N THR A 244 14.07 -19.82 -0.45
CA THR A 244 13.08 -19.89 0.63
C THR A 244 12.13 -21.08 0.52
N ARG A 245 12.49 -22.12 -0.27
CA ARG A 245 11.66 -23.32 -0.44
C ARG A 245 11.43 -24.05 0.88
N GLU A 246 12.46 -24.07 1.74
CA GLU A 246 12.40 -24.63 3.08
C GLU A 246 12.41 -23.49 4.10
N SER A 247 11.25 -23.17 4.68
CA SER A 247 11.11 -22.07 5.65
C SER A 247 11.98 -22.26 6.90
N SER A 248 12.25 -23.49 7.32
CA SER A 248 13.12 -23.81 8.47
C SER A 248 14.61 -23.51 8.23
N LYS A 249 15.01 -23.28 6.98
CA LYS A 249 16.38 -22.94 6.59
C LYS A 249 16.52 -21.47 6.17
N LEU A 250 15.47 -20.68 6.31
CA LEU A 250 15.45 -19.30 5.81
C LEU A 250 16.52 -18.43 6.48
N PHE A 251 16.70 -18.58 7.79
CA PHE A 251 17.73 -17.87 8.53
C PHE A 251 19.14 -18.23 8.04
N ASP A 252 19.45 -19.54 8.02
CA ASP A 252 20.76 -20.04 7.59
C ASP A 252 21.06 -19.70 6.13
N ASN A 253 20.09 -19.85 5.24
CA ASN A 253 20.25 -19.49 3.82
C ASN A 253 20.53 -17.98 3.68
N THR A 254 19.87 -17.13 4.46
CA THR A 254 20.10 -15.69 4.44
C THR A 254 21.50 -15.34 4.93
N VAL A 255 21.93 -15.90 6.05
CA VAL A 255 23.29 -15.70 6.60
C VAL A 255 24.35 -16.17 5.62
N LYS A 256 24.15 -17.32 5.00
CA LYS A 256 25.07 -17.89 4.01
C LYS A 256 25.21 -17.01 2.78
N GLU A 257 24.08 -16.64 2.16
CA GLU A 257 24.10 -15.86 0.92
C GLU A 257 24.58 -14.42 1.13
N LEU A 258 24.30 -13.83 2.30
CA LEU A 258 24.70 -12.48 2.66
C LEU A 258 25.86 -12.46 3.66
N SER A 259 26.84 -13.34 3.47
CA SER A 259 27.99 -13.51 4.36
C SER A 259 28.87 -12.26 4.56
N PHE A 260 28.67 -11.23 3.75
CA PHE A 260 29.29 -9.91 3.89
C PHE A 260 28.57 -8.99 4.91
N ILE A 261 27.43 -9.44 5.47
CA ILE A 261 26.69 -8.76 6.53
C ILE A 261 26.91 -9.50 7.85
N ASP A 262 27.18 -8.76 8.92
CA ASP A 262 27.27 -9.33 10.25
C ASP A 262 25.86 -9.55 10.85
N PHE A 263 25.47 -10.82 10.99
CA PHE A 263 24.23 -11.26 11.62
C PHE A 263 24.44 -11.85 13.02
N SER A 264 25.62 -11.71 13.61
CA SER A 264 25.96 -12.34 14.92
C SER A 264 25.00 -11.93 16.05
N ASN A 265 24.46 -10.72 16.00
CA ASN A 265 23.51 -10.19 16.98
C ASN A 265 22.05 -10.35 16.57
N VAL A 266 21.75 -11.08 15.49
CA VAL A 266 20.40 -11.27 15.00
C VAL A 266 19.84 -12.60 15.48
N SER A 267 18.74 -12.55 16.20
CA SER A 267 18.02 -13.74 16.67
C SER A 267 16.91 -14.14 15.72
N GLU A 268 16.96 -15.38 15.22
CA GLU A 268 15.90 -15.98 14.41
C GLU A 268 14.55 -15.94 15.13
N ILE A 269 14.55 -16.31 16.42
CA ILE A 269 13.35 -16.33 17.27
C ILE A 269 12.70 -14.94 17.36
N GLU A 270 13.50 -13.89 17.50
CA GLU A 270 12.98 -12.53 17.56
C GLU A 270 12.43 -12.03 16.21
N CYS A 271 12.99 -12.48 15.08
CA CYS A 271 12.42 -12.23 13.76
C CYS A 271 11.05 -12.91 13.61
N GLU A 272 10.95 -14.18 13.99
CA GLU A 272 9.71 -14.95 14.02
C GLU A 272 8.64 -14.29 14.90
N LYS A 273 9.01 -13.90 16.11
CA LYS A 273 8.12 -13.22 17.06
C LYS A 273 7.51 -11.98 16.43
N PHE A 274 8.34 -11.11 15.86
CA PHE A 274 7.85 -9.88 15.25
C PHE A 274 6.83 -10.12 14.14
N ILE A 275 7.09 -11.09 13.26
CA ILE A 275 6.24 -11.36 12.10
C ILE A 275 4.90 -11.98 12.51
N ASN A 276 4.93 -12.88 13.49
CA ASN A 276 3.78 -13.68 13.89
C ASN A 276 3.11 -13.21 15.19
N GLN A 277 3.57 -12.12 15.80
CA GLN A 277 3.12 -11.65 17.12
C GLN A 277 1.60 -11.64 17.31
N GLU A 278 0.86 -11.10 16.34
CA GLU A 278 -0.62 -11.04 16.41
C GLU A 278 -1.27 -12.43 16.35
N LYS A 279 -0.67 -13.35 15.57
CA LYS A 279 -1.18 -14.71 15.43
C LYS A 279 -0.87 -15.53 16.67
N ILE A 280 0.35 -15.38 17.21
CA ILE A 280 0.78 -16.00 18.46
C ILE A 280 -0.13 -15.53 19.60
N ALA A 281 -0.34 -14.21 19.72
CA ALA A 281 -1.20 -13.65 20.76
C ALA A 281 -2.63 -14.18 20.69
N LYS A 282 -3.22 -14.26 19.49
CA LYS A 282 -4.57 -14.82 19.31
C LYS A 282 -4.66 -16.29 19.70
N VAL A 283 -3.66 -17.09 19.28
CA VAL A 283 -3.62 -18.52 19.63
C VAL A 283 -3.44 -18.71 21.14
N CYS A 284 -2.50 -17.95 21.75
CA CYS A 284 -2.29 -18.03 23.20
C CYS A 284 -3.47 -17.54 24.02
N SER A 285 -4.19 -16.50 23.55
CA SER A 285 -5.41 -16.04 24.22
C SER A 285 -6.46 -17.15 24.27
N LEU A 286 -6.81 -17.76 23.12
CA LEU A 286 -7.77 -18.85 23.10
C LEU A 286 -7.31 -20.05 23.94
N TRP A 287 -5.99 -20.38 23.92
CA TRP A 287 -5.44 -21.43 24.76
C TRP A 287 -5.58 -21.14 26.25
N ASN A 288 -5.34 -19.89 26.66
CA ASN A 288 -5.51 -19.44 28.06
C ASN A 288 -7.01 -19.41 28.47
N ASP A 289 -7.91 -19.23 27.48
CA ASP A 289 -9.36 -19.32 27.62
C ASP A 289 -9.86 -20.80 27.56
N GLU A 290 -8.94 -21.76 27.73
CA GLU A 290 -9.20 -23.22 27.81
C GLU A 290 -9.68 -23.88 26.49
N TYR A 291 -9.52 -23.22 25.34
CA TYR A 291 -9.76 -23.82 24.03
C TYR A 291 -8.70 -24.89 23.72
N ASP A 292 -9.11 -26.04 23.23
CA ASP A 292 -8.16 -27.03 22.73
C ASP A 292 -7.67 -26.73 21.31
N ILE A 293 -6.72 -27.53 20.80
CA ILE A 293 -6.09 -27.29 19.47
C ILE A 293 -7.14 -27.39 18.35
N GLU A 294 -8.14 -28.26 18.47
CA GLU A 294 -9.18 -28.45 17.47
C GLU A 294 -10.17 -27.28 17.47
N GLU A 295 -10.55 -26.78 18.63
CA GLU A 295 -11.40 -25.60 18.80
C GLU A 295 -10.70 -24.36 18.27
N ILE A 296 -9.39 -24.19 18.55
CA ILE A 296 -8.56 -23.10 17.99
C ILE A 296 -8.44 -23.24 16.48
N HIS A 297 -8.27 -24.47 15.95
CA HIS A 297 -8.28 -24.73 14.50
C HIS A 297 -9.61 -24.27 13.89
N ASN A 298 -10.73 -24.65 14.49
CA ASN A 298 -12.06 -24.29 14.01
C ASN A 298 -12.34 -22.80 14.07
N THR A 299 -11.77 -22.09 15.05
CA THR A 299 -11.92 -20.63 15.23
C THR A 299 -11.03 -19.83 14.29
N LEU A 300 -9.73 -20.15 14.25
CA LEU A 300 -8.72 -19.35 13.54
C LEU A 300 -8.35 -19.90 12.15
N LYS A 301 -8.81 -21.12 11.82
CA LYS A 301 -8.51 -21.82 10.55
C LYS A 301 -7.01 -22.03 10.30
N PHE A 302 -6.19 -22.11 11.35
CA PHE A 302 -4.80 -22.54 11.27
C PHE A 302 -4.70 -24.05 11.34
N SER A 303 -3.73 -24.65 10.65
CA SER A 303 -3.47 -26.10 10.82
C SER A 303 -3.00 -26.40 12.25
N ASN A 304 -3.30 -27.61 12.76
CA ASN A 304 -2.90 -28.04 14.11
C ASN A 304 -1.40 -27.91 14.35
N GLN A 305 -0.58 -28.25 13.34
CA GLN A 305 0.87 -28.08 13.41
C GLN A 305 1.27 -26.60 13.60
N LYS A 306 0.58 -25.69 12.93
CA LYS A 306 0.85 -24.25 13.03
C LYS A 306 0.40 -23.70 14.40
N ILE A 307 -0.72 -24.16 14.93
CA ILE A 307 -1.19 -23.82 16.28
C ILE A 307 -0.16 -24.27 17.32
N GLN A 308 0.30 -25.53 17.25
CA GLN A 308 1.35 -26.03 18.15
C GLN A 308 2.63 -25.22 18.06
N THR A 309 3.03 -24.78 16.86
CA THR A 309 4.19 -23.90 16.69
C THR A 309 3.99 -22.56 17.39
N TYR A 310 2.80 -21.95 17.23
CA TYR A 310 2.49 -20.67 17.89
C TYR A 310 2.38 -20.80 19.41
N LEU A 311 1.83 -21.91 19.92
CA LEU A 311 1.78 -22.19 21.37
C LEU A 311 3.20 -22.35 21.93
N ARG A 312 4.08 -23.08 21.25
CA ARG A 312 5.47 -23.22 21.66
C ARG A 312 6.19 -21.88 21.68
N LEU A 313 6.02 -21.03 20.66
CA LEU A 313 6.56 -19.68 20.63
C LEU A 313 5.94 -18.82 21.72
N GLY A 314 4.64 -18.90 21.93
CA GLY A 314 3.96 -18.20 23.00
C GLY A 314 4.45 -18.58 24.38
N ASN A 315 4.76 -19.87 24.63
CA ASN A 315 5.38 -20.33 25.85
C ASN A 315 6.78 -19.75 26.06
N ILE A 316 7.62 -19.72 25.00
CA ILE A 316 8.95 -19.09 25.03
C ILE A 316 8.84 -17.59 25.37
N TYR A 317 7.77 -16.92 24.91
CA TYR A 317 7.54 -15.48 25.13
C TYR A 317 6.76 -15.17 26.41
N GLY A 318 6.41 -16.18 27.22
CA GLY A 318 5.61 -16.00 28.43
C GLY A 318 4.17 -15.58 28.18
N MET A 319 3.60 -15.83 26.99
CA MET A 319 2.23 -15.47 26.63
C MET A 319 1.22 -16.56 27.01
N CYS A 320 1.65 -17.81 27.11
CA CYS A 320 0.86 -18.97 27.57
C CYS A 320 1.79 -20.02 28.16
N VAL A 321 1.22 -20.99 28.87
CA VAL A 321 1.93 -22.19 29.32
C VAL A 321 1.56 -23.33 28.41
N TYR A 322 2.53 -23.86 27.66
CA TYR A 322 2.34 -24.95 26.74
C TYR A 322 3.44 -25.99 26.84
N ASP A 323 3.07 -27.22 27.22
CA ASP A 323 3.95 -28.40 27.16
C ASP A 323 3.28 -29.44 26.28
N LYS A 324 3.90 -29.81 25.18
CA LYS A 324 3.34 -30.75 24.20
C LYS A 324 3.06 -32.15 24.80
N GLN A 325 3.85 -32.57 25.79
CA GLN A 325 3.69 -33.88 26.39
C GLN A 325 2.65 -33.88 27.52
N LEU A 326 2.63 -32.85 28.35
CA LEU A 326 1.71 -32.71 29.48
C LEU A 326 0.29 -32.30 29.03
N ASN A 327 0.17 -31.40 28.06
CA ASN A 327 -1.12 -30.84 27.70
C ASN A 327 -1.97 -31.72 26.76
N MET A 328 -1.37 -32.72 26.09
CA MET A 328 -2.17 -33.76 25.42
C MET A 328 -2.96 -34.63 26.41
N HIS A 329 -2.56 -34.70 27.68
CA HIS A 329 -3.24 -35.46 28.73
C HIS A 329 -4.09 -34.58 29.66
N ASN A 330 -3.62 -33.40 30.03
CA ASN A 330 -4.21 -32.60 31.11
C ASN A 330 -5.44 -31.78 30.67
N HIS A 331 -5.55 -31.35 29.40
CA HIS A 331 -6.78 -30.68 28.95
C HIS A 331 -8.04 -31.55 28.96
N LYS A 332 -7.85 -32.87 28.80
CA LYS A 332 -8.97 -33.82 28.94
C LYS A 332 -9.33 -34.15 30.40
N ILE A 333 -8.40 -33.90 31.33
CA ILE A 333 -8.57 -34.24 32.76
C ILE A 333 -9.15 -33.05 33.54
N THR A 334 -8.87 -31.81 33.15
CA THR A 334 -9.32 -30.61 33.87
C THR A 334 -10.72 -30.12 33.48
N ASN A 335 -11.31 -30.66 32.42
CA ASN A 335 -12.67 -30.33 32.03
C ASN A 335 -13.50 -31.59 31.76
N PRO A 336 -13.90 -32.35 32.81
CA PRO A 336 -14.66 -33.60 32.67
C PRO A 336 -16.11 -33.41 32.20
N ASN A 337 -16.57 -32.17 32.01
CA ASN A 337 -17.95 -31.83 31.63
C ASN A 337 -18.06 -31.12 30.25
N LYS A 338 -17.09 -31.26 29.37
CA LYS A 338 -17.22 -30.91 27.96
C LYS A 338 -17.16 -32.11 27.05
#